data_33a921de27a1ee77c397e99082545d5e
#
_entry.id   33a921de27a1ee77c397e99082545d5e
#
_cell.length_a   1.000
_cell.length_b   1.000
_cell.length_c   1.000
_cell.angle_alpha   90.00
_cell.angle_beta   90.00
_cell.angle_gamma   90.00
#
_symmetry.space_group_name_H-M   'P 1'
#
loop_
_entity.id
_entity.type
_entity.pdbx_description
1 polymer ?
#
loop_
_entity_poly.entity_id
_entity_poly.type
_entity_poly.pdbx_seq_one_letter_code
_entity_poly.pdbx_strand_id
1 'polypeptide(L)'
;MPLYEGGPLTQFTAFSAGVIPNDVFGVAINWFVNRTPLVSRLPKLPAGSPQFLVTNDNYRPRSNPMNNGGALSSAAASVTVADATIFDVGDVIQIDQEYMLVTGTPDSGTTTGNVLNITRGYAGTTAATHNDLLPVYLVSNSRTGAEVNVTSVSRIPQAVTQYCQTVQHAYQVGGALQADANYVTGFATPLDRDRMLAMQHVMDDFESAIYYGKGVPISQASSRPLMKGISNLIQTNNVTSPTNAAAYKPSDLVRDTLQASFNGGGNPTVLLVSTDFLSGFAVWGHAAMRLQAGSNVFGTPIDLFEAPFLSGISIIPAPLLRPGTVICLSDPEVRIRLKRPMIDKPRGSRGDAFEGDIITEGAIDLDNEAHHAWVTGVTAFAAA
;
A
#
# COMPACT_ATOMS: atom_id res chain seq x y z
N MET A 1 -0.37 -55.63 22.29
CA MET A 1 0.50 -54.92 23.22
C MET A 1 0.20 -55.43 24.60
N PRO A 2 1.16 -56.03 25.35
CA PRO A 2 0.87 -56.53 26.69
C PRO A 2 0.52 -55.38 27.63
N LEU A 3 -0.59 -55.51 28.32
CA LEU A 3 -1.13 -54.47 29.23
C LEU A 3 -0.36 -54.38 30.57
N TYR A 4 0.70 -55.18 30.75
CA TYR A 4 1.51 -55.20 31.98
C TYR A 4 2.97 -55.53 31.64
N GLU A 5 3.84 -54.54 31.61
CA GLU A 5 5.29 -54.75 31.68
C GLU A 5 5.71 -54.52 33.14
N GLY A 6 5.99 -55.64 33.85
CA GLY A 6 6.55 -55.62 35.20
C GLY A 6 8.03 -55.30 35.18
N GLY A 7 8.38 -54.04 35.06
CA GLY A 7 9.76 -53.55 35.21
C GLY A 7 9.82 -52.39 36.19
N PRO A 8 11.01 -52.07 36.73
CA PRO A 8 11.15 -50.90 37.62
C PRO A 8 10.76 -49.62 36.90
N LEU A 9 9.91 -48.80 37.49
CA LEU A 9 9.52 -47.49 37.00
C LEU A 9 10.75 -46.58 37.08
N THR A 10 11.46 -46.44 36.00
CA THR A 10 12.55 -45.45 35.88
C THR A 10 11.98 -44.13 35.33
N GLN A 11 12.69 -43.05 35.59
CA GLN A 11 12.26 -41.73 35.09
C GLN A 11 12.08 -41.74 33.57
N PHE A 12 12.91 -42.54 32.85
CA PHE A 12 12.82 -42.69 31.39
C PHE A 12 11.57 -43.50 30.97
N THR A 13 11.27 -44.58 31.62
CA THR A 13 10.10 -45.43 31.33
C THR A 13 8.77 -44.70 31.70
N ALA A 14 8.80 -43.97 32.78
CA ALA A 14 7.64 -43.15 33.19
C ALA A 14 7.40 -41.99 32.21
N PHE A 15 8.45 -41.38 31.66
CA PHE A 15 8.34 -40.32 30.65
C PHE A 15 7.84 -40.86 29.31
N SER A 16 8.37 -41.98 28.83
CA SER A 16 7.97 -42.61 27.58
C SER A 16 6.54 -43.21 27.65
N ALA A 17 6.05 -43.59 28.82
CA ALA A 17 4.69 -44.03 29.06
C ALA A 17 3.68 -42.91 29.27
N GLY A 18 4.13 -41.66 29.29
CA GLY A 18 3.26 -40.48 29.54
C GLY A 18 2.79 -40.32 30.96
N VAL A 19 3.40 -41.06 31.92
CA VAL A 19 3.08 -40.98 33.34
C VAL A 19 3.65 -39.69 33.97
N ILE A 20 4.79 -39.22 33.47
CA ILE A 20 5.35 -37.92 33.84
C ILE A 20 4.90 -36.91 32.76
N PRO A 21 4.12 -35.91 33.15
CA PRO A 21 3.78 -34.84 32.19
C PRO A 21 5.06 -34.18 31.72
N ASN A 22 5.16 -33.92 30.41
CA ASN A 22 6.21 -33.11 29.87
C ASN A 22 6.20 -31.77 30.59
N ASP A 23 7.35 -31.43 31.17
CA ASP A 23 7.53 -30.10 31.74
C ASP A 23 7.54 -29.11 30.57
N VAL A 24 6.36 -28.62 30.23
CA VAL A 24 6.21 -27.53 29.29
C VAL A 24 6.57 -26.29 30.07
N PHE A 25 7.67 -25.67 29.69
CA PHE A 25 8.09 -24.39 30.26
C PHE A 25 6.89 -23.50 30.49
N GLY A 26 6.68 -23.09 31.76
CA GLY A 26 5.47 -22.44 32.23
C GLY A 26 5.08 -21.11 31.62
N VAL A 27 5.79 -20.71 30.57
CA VAL A 27 5.43 -19.56 29.73
C VAL A 27 5.72 -19.97 28.30
N ALA A 28 4.74 -20.51 27.60
CA ALA A 28 4.73 -20.39 26.14
C ALA A 28 4.67 -18.88 25.89
N ILE A 29 5.84 -18.25 25.76
CA ILE A 29 5.93 -16.88 25.28
C ILE A 29 5.37 -16.96 23.86
N ASN A 30 4.11 -16.59 23.73
CA ASN A 30 3.52 -16.30 22.44
C ASN A 30 4.26 -15.08 21.90
N TRP A 31 5.40 -15.31 21.27
CA TRP A 31 6.11 -14.33 20.47
C TRP A 31 5.26 -14.09 19.22
N PHE A 32 4.11 -13.44 19.42
CA PHE A 32 3.40 -12.87 18.31
C PHE A 32 4.18 -11.63 17.88
N VAL A 33 5.06 -11.83 16.93
CA VAL A 33 5.57 -10.71 16.13
C VAL A 33 4.34 -9.92 15.67
N ASN A 34 4.37 -8.61 15.82
CA ASN A 34 3.29 -7.76 15.32
C ASN A 34 3.17 -7.97 13.79
N ARG A 35 2.31 -8.91 13.40
CA ARG A 35 2.11 -9.31 12.00
C ARG A 35 1.22 -8.32 11.26
N THR A 36 0.52 -7.47 12.01
CA THR A 36 -0.47 -6.53 11.50
C THR A 36 -0.09 -5.07 11.83
N PRO A 37 1.02 -4.56 11.27
CA PRO A 37 1.52 -3.23 11.58
C PRO A 37 0.57 -2.11 11.14
N LEU A 38 -0.15 -2.26 10.00
CA LEU A 38 -1.09 -1.24 9.54
C LEU A 38 -2.34 -1.16 10.41
N VAL A 39 -2.97 -2.29 10.70
CA VAL A 39 -4.18 -2.32 11.54
C VAL A 39 -3.92 -1.75 12.93
N SER A 40 -2.70 -1.95 13.47
CA SER A 40 -2.34 -1.41 14.79
C SER A 40 -2.02 0.09 14.75
N ARG A 41 -1.43 0.60 13.66
CA ARG A 41 -0.93 1.97 13.54
C ARG A 41 -1.98 2.96 13.02
N LEU A 42 -2.74 2.58 11.99
CA LEU A 42 -3.63 3.51 11.31
C LEU A 42 -4.80 3.98 12.18
N PRO A 43 -5.19 5.26 12.07
CA PRO A 43 -6.37 5.77 12.76
C PRO A 43 -7.63 5.08 12.27
N LYS A 44 -8.52 4.77 13.21
CA LYS A 44 -9.79 4.07 12.96
C LYS A 44 -10.94 5.05 13.05
N LEU A 45 -11.68 5.21 11.96
CA LEU A 45 -12.85 6.07 11.86
C LEU A 45 -14.12 5.24 11.64
N PRO A 46 -15.29 5.70 12.09
CA PRO A 46 -16.53 5.01 11.80
C PRO A 46 -16.92 5.16 10.33
N ALA A 47 -17.45 4.09 9.73
CA ALA A 47 -18.05 4.11 8.41
C ALA A 47 -19.58 4.18 8.54
N GLY A 48 -20.20 5.23 8.02
CA GLY A 48 -21.66 5.40 8.05
C GLY A 48 -22.42 4.52 7.05
N SER A 49 -21.73 4.00 6.01
CA SER A 49 -22.31 3.16 4.95
C SER A 49 -21.40 1.97 4.65
N PRO A 50 -21.95 0.86 4.13
CA PRO A 50 -21.14 -0.29 3.69
C PRO A 50 -20.29 0.02 2.45
N GLN A 51 -20.56 1.12 1.77
CA GLN A 51 -19.72 1.66 0.71
C GLN A 51 -19.51 3.15 0.93
N PHE A 52 -18.34 3.65 0.57
CA PHE A 52 -17.99 5.07 0.66
C PHE A 52 -17.08 5.47 -0.50
N LEU A 53 -16.97 6.76 -0.72
CA LEU A 53 -16.11 7.31 -1.75
C LEU A 53 -14.78 7.72 -1.12
N VAL A 54 -13.70 7.33 -1.80
CA VAL A 54 -12.34 7.80 -1.56
C VAL A 54 -12.06 8.87 -2.61
N THR A 55 -11.63 10.03 -2.18
CA THR A 55 -11.42 11.17 -3.08
C THR A 55 -9.95 11.29 -3.47
N ASN A 56 -9.73 11.51 -4.78
CA ASN A 56 -8.43 11.82 -5.34
C ASN A 56 -8.46 13.24 -5.90
N ASP A 57 -7.75 14.14 -5.24
CA ASP A 57 -7.57 15.53 -5.70
C ASP A 57 -6.08 15.75 -5.97
N ASN A 58 -5.63 15.24 -7.10
CA ASN A 58 -4.23 15.29 -7.48
C ASN A 58 -3.87 16.66 -8.06
N TYR A 59 -2.65 17.11 -7.80
CA TYR A 59 -2.09 18.28 -8.46
C TYR A 59 -2.06 18.11 -9.98
N ARG A 60 -2.22 19.21 -10.71
CA ARG A 60 -2.05 19.24 -12.16
C ARG A 60 -0.63 18.78 -12.50
N PRO A 61 -0.45 17.70 -13.27
CA PRO A 61 0.87 17.27 -13.72
C PRO A 61 1.58 18.38 -14.50
N ARG A 62 2.89 18.50 -14.32
CA ARG A 62 3.69 19.50 -15.01
C ARG A 62 4.32 18.98 -16.29
N SER A 63 4.13 17.72 -16.61
CA SER A 63 4.60 17.09 -17.84
C SER A 63 3.67 16.00 -18.30
N ASN A 64 3.61 15.79 -19.61
CA ASN A 64 2.88 14.69 -20.22
C ASN A 64 3.69 14.19 -21.42
N PRO A 65 3.81 12.88 -21.67
CA PRO A 65 4.54 12.39 -22.82
C PRO A 65 3.81 12.72 -24.13
N MET A 66 4.57 13.12 -25.14
CA MET A 66 4.08 13.21 -26.50
C MET A 66 3.68 11.82 -26.99
N ASN A 67 2.57 11.71 -27.68
CA ASN A 67 2.05 10.46 -28.24
C ASN A 67 1.57 10.69 -29.69
N ASN A 68 2.48 11.15 -30.49
CA ASN A 68 2.19 11.59 -31.87
C ASN A 68 2.23 10.43 -32.88
N GLY A 69 2.70 9.23 -32.42
CA GLY A 69 2.88 8.06 -33.30
C GLY A 69 4.06 8.17 -34.27
N GLY A 70 4.86 9.22 -34.10
CA GLY A 70 6.05 9.50 -34.89
C GLY A 70 6.65 10.87 -34.53
N ALA A 71 7.78 11.22 -35.14
CA ALA A 71 8.46 12.47 -34.86
C ALA A 71 7.57 13.69 -35.20
N LEU A 72 7.54 14.68 -34.30
CA LEU A 72 6.88 15.96 -34.53
C LEU A 72 7.71 16.80 -35.49
N SER A 73 7.15 17.12 -36.65
CA SER A 73 7.83 17.96 -37.67
C SER A 73 7.99 19.41 -37.17
N SER A 74 9.05 20.08 -37.58
CA SER A 74 9.26 21.52 -37.31
C SER A 74 8.15 22.44 -37.83
N ALA A 75 7.39 21.99 -38.84
CA ALA A 75 6.27 22.74 -39.43
C ALA A 75 4.91 22.34 -38.83
N ALA A 76 4.85 21.41 -37.89
CA ALA A 76 3.58 20.96 -37.34
C ALA A 76 2.90 22.07 -36.50
N ALA A 77 1.62 22.29 -36.74
CA ALA A 77 0.79 23.24 -36.02
C ALA A 77 0.00 22.57 -34.85
N SER A 78 0.15 21.26 -34.66
CA SER A 78 -0.49 20.50 -33.59
C SER A 78 0.43 19.42 -33.07
N VAL A 79 0.24 19.04 -31.81
CA VAL A 79 0.93 17.94 -31.13
C VAL A 79 -0.08 17.06 -30.43
N THR A 80 0.07 15.77 -30.53
CA THR A 80 -0.72 14.79 -29.74
C THR A 80 0.05 14.42 -28.51
N VAL A 81 -0.62 14.45 -27.36
CA VAL A 81 -0.07 14.07 -26.06
C VAL A 81 -0.85 12.88 -25.50
N ALA A 82 -0.35 12.23 -24.46
CA ALA A 82 -1.08 11.11 -23.87
C ALA A 82 -2.37 11.56 -23.17
N ASP A 83 -2.35 12.76 -22.56
CA ASP A 83 -3.53 13.38 -21.92
C ASP A 83 -3.51 14.89 -22.16
N ALA A 84 -4.39 15.38 -23.03
CA ALA A 84 -4.49 16.78 -23.36
C ALA A 84 -5.28 17.61 -22.33
N THR A 85 -6.01 16.97 -21.42
CA THR A 85 -6.80 17.67 -20.39
C THR A 85 -5.94 18.39 -19.36
N ILE A 86 -4.62 18.08 -19.36
CA ILE A 86 -3.63 18.76 -18.52
C ILE A 86 -3.36 20.19 -19.01
N PHE A 87 -3.57 20.47 -20.30
CA PHE A 87 -3.18 21.73 -20.93
C PHE A 87 -4.37 22.63 -21.21
N ASP A 88 -4.17 23.94 -21.03
CA ASP A 88 -5.17 24.96 -21.32
C ASP A 88 -4.68 25.89 -22.44
N VAL A 89 -5.62 26.60 -23.07
CA VAL A 89 -5.28 27.65 -24.04
C VAL A 89 -4.50 28.76 -23.33
N GLY A 90 -3.41 29.20 -23.93
CA GLY A 90 -2.49 30.17 -23.34
C GLY A 90 -1.37 29.56 -22.50
N ASP A 91 -1.34 28.23 -22.37
CA ASP A 91 -0.20 27.55 -21.74
C ASP A 91 1.03 27.64 -22.64
N VAL A 92 2.16 27.88 -22.01
CA VAL A 92 3.48 27.79 -22.64
C VAL A 92 4.06 26.45 -22.30
N ILE A 93 4.31 25.65 -23.31
CA ILE A 93 4.88 24.30 -23.18
C ILE A 93 6.30 24.28 -23.76
N GLN A 94 7.12 23.36 -23.27
CA GLN A 94 8.48 23.14 -23.72
C GLN A 94 8.70 21.67 -24.08
N ILE A 95 9.30 21.47 -25.26
CA ILE A 95 9.83 20.17 -25.70
C ILE A 95 11.29 20.39 -26.05
N ASP A 96 12.20 19.67 -25.43
CA ASP A 96 13.66 19.90 -25.49
C ASP A 96 14.02 21.35 -25.19
N GLN A 97 14.48 22.13 -26.19
CA GLN A 97 14.84 23.53 -26.06
C GLN A 97 13.83 24.48 -26.75
N GLU A 98 12.76 23.94 -27.32
CA GLU A 98 11.76 24.75 -28.01
C GLU A 98 10.58 25.07 -27.08
N TYR A 99 10.22 26.36 -27.06
CA TYR A 99 8.99 26.85 -26.43
C TYR A 99 7.87 26.96 -27.46
N MET A 100 6.68 26.56 -27.05
CA MET A 100 5.47 26.60 -27.89
C MET A 100 4.32 27.17 -27.09
N LEU A 101 3.43 27.91 -27.75
CA LEU A 101 2.22 28.41 -27.14
C LEU A 101 1.04 27.53 -27.53
N VAL A 102 0.25 27.07 -26.56
CA VAL A 102 -0.97 26.32 -26.80
C VAL A 102 -2.08 27.28 -27.19
N THR A 103 -2.64 27.11 -28.38
CA THR A 103 -3.71 27.94 -28.91
C THR A 103 -5.07 27.25 -28.97
N GLY A 104 -5.10 25.93 -28.81
CA GLY A 104 -6.34 25.16 -28.74
C GLY A 104 -6.18 23.83 -28.03
N THR A 105 -7.20 23.47 -27.30
CA THR A 105 -7.28 22.21 -26.52
C THR A 105 -8.63 21.56 -26.74
N PRO A 106 -8.80 20.24 -26.39
CA PRO A 106 -10.12 19.60 -26.43
C PRO A 106 -11.14 20.31 -25.55
N ASP A 107 -10.74 20.76 -24.37
CA ASP A 107 -11.62 21.45 -23.41
C ASP A 107 -12.10 22.82 -23.92
N SER A 108 -11.31 23.48 -24.76
CA SER A 108 -11.71 24.72 -25.47
C SER A 108 -12.62 24.47 -26.66
N GLY A 109 -12.87 23.20 -27.02
CA GLY A 109 -13.66 22.80 -28.18
C GLY A 109 -12.99 23.05 -29.52
N THR A 110 -11.70 23.41 -29.56
CA THR A 110 -10.96 23.68 -30.77
C THR A 110 -10.26 22.46 -31.37
N THR A 111 -10.08 21.42 -30.58
CA THR A 111 -9.51 20.14 -30.98
C THR A 111 -10.34 18.96 -30.47
N THR A 112 -10.04 17.75 -30.93
CA THR A 112 -10.68 16.51 -30.50
C THR A 112 -9.64 15.51 -30.00
N GLY A 113 -10.00 14.64 -29.08
CA GLY A 113 -9.09 13.66 -28.51
C GLY A 113 -7.97 14.32 -27.71
N ASN A 114 -6.75 13.82 -27.86
CA ASN A 114 -5.57 14.28 -27.10
C ASN A 114 -4.67 15.22 -27.92
N VAL A 115 -5.26 16.04 -28.80
CA VAL A 115 -4.54 16.95 -29.71
C VAL A 115 -4.54 18.37 -29.14
N LEU A 116 -3.37 19.00 -29.13
CA LEU A 116 -3.17 20.40 -28.79
C LEU A 116 -2.81 21.17 -30.07
N ASN A 117 -3.47 22.29 -30.36
CA ASN A 117 -3.01 23.25 -31.36
C ASN A 117 -1.93 24.13 -30.75
N ILE A 118 -0.83 24.31 -31.47
CA ILE A 118 0.36 24.99 -30.96
C ILE A 118 0.89 26.03 -31.93
N THR A 119 1.44 27.10 -31.38
CA THR A 119 2.30 28.02 -32.13
C THR A 119 3.75 27.71 -31.83
N ARG A 120 4.51 27.32 -32.84
CA ARG A 120 5.92 26.92 -32.74
C ARG A 120 6.85 28.13 -32.62
N GLY A 121 8.06 27.85 -32.09
CA GLY A 121 9.11 28.89 -32.01
C GLY A 121 8.76 30.06 -31.11
N TYR A 122 7.94 29.86 -30.08
CA TYR A 122 7.52 30.87 -29.16
C TYR A 122 8.70 31.40 -28.35
N ALA A 123 8.62 32.66 -27.87
CA ALA A 123 9.65 33.32 -27.12
C ALA A 123 11.04 33.40 -27.78
N GLY A 124 11.10 33.41 -29.12
CA GLY A 124 12.34 33.51 -29.87
C GLY A 124 13.11 32.22 -30.05
N THR A 125 12.52 31.08 -29.69
CA THR A 125 13.11 29.76 -29.94
C THR A 125 12.92 29.35 -31.39
N THR A 126 13.73 28.40 -31.90
CA THR A 126 13.64 27.88 -33.26
C THR A 126 12.84 26.61 -33.28
N ALA A 127 11.87 26.49 -34.20
CA ALA A 127 11.11 25.30 -34.42
C ALA A 127 12.01 24.14 -34.92
N ALA A 128 12.02 23.04 -34.19
CA ALA A 128 12.83 21.86 -34.43
C ALA A 128 11.97 20.60 -34.59
N THR A 129 12.56 19.53 -35.08
CA THR A 129 11.92 18.21 -35.08
C THR A 129 12.15 17.52 -33.75
N HIS A 130 11.10 16.96 -33.17
CA HIS A 130 11.17 16.25 -31.87
C HIS A 130 10.79 14.79 -32.05
N ASN A 131 11.52 13.90 -31.39
CA ASN A 131 11.18 12.48 -31.39
C ASN A 131 9.88 12.23 -30.62
N ASP A 132 9.17 11.15 -30.97
CA ASP A 132 7.99 10.74 -30.21
C ASP A 132 8.35 10.30 -28.78
N LEU A 133 7.36 10.29 -27.91
CA LEU A 133 7.49 9.96 -26.48
C LEU A 133 8.34 10.91 -25.63
N LEU A 134 8.82 12.02 -26.19
CA LEU A 134 9.47 13.05 -25.39
C LEU A 134 8.49 13.71 -24.42
N PRO A 135 8.95 14.11 -23.21
CA PRO A 135 8.11 14.81 -22.27
C PRO A 135 7.80 16.24 -22.76
N VAL A 136 6.53 16.57 -22.76
CA VAL A 136 6.02 17.92 -22.97
C VAL A 136 5.86 18.57 -21.62
N TYR A 137 6.69 19.54 -21.29
CA TYR A 137 6.67 20.24 -20.02
C TYR A 137 5.77 21.45 -20.05
N LEU A 138 4.91 21.61 -19.04
CA LEU A 138 4.14 22.82 -18.80
C LEU A 138 5.02 23.84 -18.06
N VAL A 139 5.39 24.91 -18.72
CA VAL A 139 6.24 25.97 -18.15
C VAL A 139 5.42 26.98 -17.37
N SER A 140 4.42 27.58 -18.02
CA SER A 140 3.59 28.64 -17.42
C SER A 140 2.31 28.81 -18.26
N ASN A 141 1.41 29.64 -17.76
CA ASN A 141 0.30 30.15 -18.54
C ASN A 141 0.57 31.63 -18.86
N SER A 142 0.40 32.03 -20.11
CA SER A 142 0.60 33.41 -20.57
C SER A 142 -0.65 33.88 -21.33
N ARG A 143 -1.25 34.97 -20.86
CA ARG A 143 -2.46 35.54 -21.44
C ARG A 143 -2.30 37.02 -21.76
N THR A 144 -3.06 37.49 -22.71
CA THR A 144 -3.12 38.92 -23.02
C THR A 144 -3.95 39.64 -21.94
N GLY A 145 -3.53 40.83 -21.55
CA GLY A 145 -4.17 41.58 -20.45
C GLY A 145 -5.64 41.99 -20.67
N ALA A 146 -6.22 41.74 -21.84
CA ALA A 146 -7.61 42.05 -22.19
C ALA A 146 -8.43 40.81 -22.58
N GLU A 147 -8.00 39.62 -22.19
CA GLU A 147 -8.67 38.36 -22.54
C GLU A 147 -9.96 38.17 -21.73
N VAL A 148 -11.11 38.12 -22.40
CA VAL A 148 -12.44 38.07 -21.78
C VAL A 148 -12.89 36.61 -21.53
N ASN A 149 -12.45 35.68 -22.35
CA ASN A 149 -12.83 34.26 -22.28
C ASN A 149 -11.71 33.42 -21.69
N VAL A 150 -11.64 33.38 -20.37
CA VAL A 150 -10.69 32.51 -19.68
C VAL A 150 -11.37 31.17 -19.38
N THR A 151 -10.78 30.07 -19.87
CA THR A 151 -11.25 28.73 -19.55
C THR A 151 -11.03 28.45 -18.05
N SER A 152 -12.06 27.94 -17.36
CA SER A 152 -11.96 27.58 -15.95
C SER A 152 -11.04 26.37 -15.78
N VAL A 153 -10.11 26.48 -14.83
CA VAL A 153 -9.21 25.36 -14.43
C VAL A 153 -9.84 24.48 -13.35
N SER A 154 -11.15 24.71 -13.07
CA SER A 154 -11.86 23.92 -12.07
C SER A 154 -11.94 22.44 -12.49
N ARG A 155 -11.50 21.56 -11.60
CA ARG A 155 -11.57 20.12 -11.80
C ARG A 155 -12.46 19.51 -10.72
N ILE A 156 -13.21 18.50 -11.10
CA ILE A 156 -13.98 17.70 -10.14
C ILE A 156 -13.05 16.63 -9.59
N PRO A 157 -12.86 16.53 -8.26
CA PRO A 157 -12.07 15.47 -7.68
C PRO A 157 -12.59 14.11 -8.14
N GLN A 158 -11.70 13.24 -8.53
CA GLN A 158 -12.07 11.87 -8.88
C GLN A 158 -12.41 11.09 -7.60
N ALA A 159 -13.45 10.30 -7.66
CA ALA A 159 -13.86 9.49 -6.53
C ALA A 159 -13.85 8.00 -6.89
N VAL A 160 -13.19 7.22 -6.05
CA VAL A 160 -13.16 5.76 -6.17
C VAL A 160 -14.07 5.16 -5.12
N THR A 161 -15.03 4.34 -5.54
CA THR A 161 -15.92 3.64 -4.61
C THR A 161 -15.16 2.53 -3.89
N GLN A 162 -15.22 2.56 -2.56
CA GLN A 162 -14.66 1.55 -1.66
C GLN A 162 -15.79 0.76 -1.00
N TYR A 163 -15.56 -0.51 -0.68
CA TYR A 163 -16.53 -1.43 -0.11
C TYR A 163 -16.05 -1.98 1.22
N CYS A 164 -16.90 -1.96 2.25
CA CYS A 164 -16.59 -2.59 3.52
C CYS A 164 -16.65 -4.11 3.38
N GLN A 165 -15.57 -4.76 3.79
CA GLN A 165 -15.46 -6.21 3.84
C GLN A 165 -15.75 -6.70 5.26
N THR A 166 -16.54 -7.77 5.38
CA THR A 166 -16.71 -8.50 6.64
C THR A 166 -15.69 -9.63 6.71
N VAL A 167 -14.88 -9.64 7.76
CA VAL A 167 -13.97 -10.75 8.11
C VAL A 167 -14.47 -11.40 9.36
N GLN A 168 -14.58 -12.73 9.35
CA GLN A 168 -15.13 -13.51 10.47
C GLN A 168 -14.42 -14.84 10.60
N HIS A 169 -14.02 -15.17 11.84
CA HIS A 169 -13.53 -16.48 12.23
C HIS A 169 -14.30 -16.99 13.44
N ALA A 170 -14.61 -18.28 13.42
CA ALA A 170 -15.23 -18.96 14.52
C ALA A 170 -14.18 -19.66 15.39
N TYR A 171 -14.48 -19.80 16.68
CA TYR A 171 -13.73 -20.64 17.60
C TYR A 171 -14.70 -21.63 18.26
N GLN A 172 -14.20 -22.82 18.57
CA GLN A 172 -15.00 -23.89 19.21
C GLN A 172 -14.12 -24.77 20.07
N VAL A 173 -14.51 -24.98 21.31
CA VAL A 173 -13.82 -25.83 22.27
C VAL A 173 -14.81 -26.80 22.90
N GLY A 174 -14.49 -28.10 22.91
CA GLY A 174 -15.31 -29.12 23.56
C GLY A 174 -15.28 -28.98 25.10
N GLY A 175 -16.42 -29.27 25.75
CA GLY A 175 -16.55 -29.15 27.20
C GLY A 175 -15.58 -30.03 27.97
N ALA A 176 -15.29 -31.25 27.50
CA ALA A 176 -14.30 -32.13 28.11
C ALA A 176 -12.89 -31.48 28.14
N LEU A 177 -12.46 -30.87 27.04
CA LEU A 177 -11.17 -30.14 26.96
C LEU A 177 -11.17 -28.90 27.85
N GLN A 178 -12.32 -28.24 28.00
CA GLN A 178 -12.45 -27.09 28.87
C GLN A 178 -12.35 -27.46 30.37
N ALA A 179 -12.75 -28.68 30.72
CA ALA A 179 -12.68 -29.20 32.08
C ALA A 179 -11.28 -29.72 32.47
N ASP A 180 -10.44 -30.05 31.45
CA ASP A 180 -9.08 -30.51 31.68
C ASP A 180 -8.19 -29.39 32.20
N ALA A 181 -7.25 -29.72 33.06
CA ALA A 181 -6.23 -28.76 33.50
C ALA A 181 -5.40 -28.30 32.32
N ASN A 182 -5.40 -26.99 32.08
CA ASN A 182 -4.69 -26.43 30.95
C ASN A 182 -3.19 -26.34 31.21
N TYR A 183 -2.42 -27.24 30.62
CA TYR A 183 -0.95 -27.22 30.67
C TYR A 183 -0.33 -26.23 29.65
N VAL A 184 -1.13 -25.63 28.77
CA VAL A 184 -0.66 -24.59 27.84
C VAL A 184 -0.66 -23.27 28.58
N THR A 185 0.49 -22.93 29.08
CA THR A 185 0.73 -21.78 29.92
C THR A 185 0.56 -20.45 29.20
N GLY A 186 0.04 -19.46 29.92
CA GLY A 186 -0.21 -18.11 29.43
C GLY A 186 -1.69 -17.79 29.19
N PHE A 187 -2.59 -18.77 29.25
CA PHE A 187 -4.04 -18.58 29.16
C PHE A 187 -4.76 -19.24 30.33
N ALA A 188 -5.82 -18.60 30.82
CA ALA A 188 -6.61 -19.13 31.91
C ALA A 188 -7.39 -20.39 31.52
N THR A 189 -7.84 -20.45 30.27
CA THR A 189 -8.63 -21.57 29.74
C THR A 189 -8.26 -21.88 28.29
N PRO A 190 -8.49 -23.12 27.80
CA PRO A 190 -8.37 -23.45 26.37
C PRO A 190 -9.23 -22.57 25.45
N LEU A 191 -10.41 -22.18 25.93
CA LEU A 191 -11.33 -21.29 25.23
C LEU A 191 -10.70 -19.90 24.98
N ASP A 192 -10.06 -19.32 26.00
CA ASP A 192 -9.40 -18.01 25.87
C ASP A 192 -8.27 -18.03 24.85
N ARG A 193 -7.52 -19.16 24.80
CA ARG A 193 -6.48 -19.36 23.79
C ARG A 193 -7.05 -19.37 22.37
N ASP A 194 -8.08 -20.18 22.12
CA ASP A 194 -8.67 -20.32 20.78
C ASP A 194 -9.39 -19.03 20.35
N ARG A 195 -10.01 -18.33 21.28
CA ARG A 195 -10.56 -16.98 21.07
C ARG A 195 -9.50 -16.00 20.63
N MET A 196 -8.33 -15.99 21.28
CA MET A 196 -7.22 -15.11 20.91
C MET A 196 -6.62 -15.46 19.56
N LEU A 197 -6.50 -16.75 19.24
CA LEU A 197 -6.07 -17.19 17.90
C LEU A 197 -7.07 -16.75 16.82
N ALA A 198 -8.37 -16.88 17.06
CA ALA A 198 -9.39 -16.40 16.13
C ALA A 198 -9.31 -14.88 15.91
N MET A 199 -9.05 -14.10 16.99
CA MET A 199 -8.80 -12.65 16.87
C MET A 199 -7.60 -12.35 15.96
N GLN A 200 -6.51 -13.09 16.11
CA GLN A 200 -5.32 -12.90 15.30
C GLN A 200 -5.57 -13.23 13.83
N HIS A 201 -6.25 -14.33 13.55
CA HIS A 201 -6.62 -14.68 12.19
C HIS A 201 -7.51 -13.62 11.53
N VAL A 202 -8.47 -13.05 12.26
CA VAL A 202 -9.28 -11.93 11.77
C VAL A 202 -8.41 -10.72 11.43
N MET A 203 -7.42 -10.40 12.28
CA MET A 203 -6.51 -9.27 12.04
C MET A 203 -5.58 -9.53 10.85
N ASP A 204 -5.01 -10.74 10.75
CA ASP A 204 -4.15 -11.15 9.64
C ASP A 204 -4.89 -11.08 8.29
N ASP A 205 -6.12 -11.62 8.24
CA ASP A 205 -6.93 -11.61 7.04
C ASP A 205 -7.37 -10.18 6.66
N PHE A 206 -7.72 -9.37 7.66
CA PHE A 206 -8.11 -7.98 7.42
C PHE A 206 -6.92 -7.15 6.88
N GLU A 207 -5.73 -7.31 7.45
CA GLU A 207 -4.53 -6.63 6.97
C GLU A 207 -4.10 -7.13 5.57
N SER A 208 -4.20 -8.43 5.32
CA SER A 208 -3.95 -8.99 3.98
C SER A 208 -4.91 -8.43 2.94
N ALA A 209 -6.19 -8.24 3.31
CA ALA A 209 -7.18 -7.61 2.45
C ALA A 209 -6.89 -6.12 2.21
N ILE A 210 -6.35 -5.40 3.22
CA ILE A 210 -5.85 -4.02 3.06
C ILE A 210 -4.74 -3.95 2.01
N TYR A 211 -3.84 -4.93 1.95
CA TYR A 211 -2.77 -4.94 0.94
C TYR A 211 -3.29 -5.32 -0.46
N TYR A 212 -4.05 -6.41 -0.58
CA TYR A 212 -4.28 -7.10 -1.86
C TYR A 212 -5.73 -7.19 -2.30
N GLY A 213 -6.68 -6.63 -1.58
CA GLY A 213 -8.10 -6.68 -1.93
C GLY A 213 -8.37 -6.17 -3.36
N LYS A 214 -9.20 -6.87 -4.13
CA LYS A 214 -9.50 -6.51 -5.53
C LYS A 214 -10.70 -5.58 -5.70
N GLY A 215 -11.53 -5.43 -4.67
CA GLY A 215 -12.76 -4.67 -4.74
C GLY A 215 -13.89 -5.41 -5.46
N VAL A 216 -14.80 -5.97 -4.68
CA VAL A 216 -16.03 -6.58 -5.19
C VAL A 216 -17.23 -5.81 -4.65
N PRO A 217 -18.09 -5.25 -5.53
CA PRO A 217 -19.22 -4.44 -5.10
C PRO A 217 -20.28 -5.27 -4.36
N ILE A 218 -20.96 -4.61 -3.42
CA ILE A 218 -22.05 -5.19 -2.63
C ILE A 218 -23.28 -5.54 -3.50
N SER A 219 -23.41 -4.85 -4.64
CA SER A 219 -24.55 -5.02 -5.56
C SER A 219 -24.56 -6.31 -6.37
N GLN A 220 -23.48 -7.09 -6.37
CA GLN A 220 -23.46 -8.40 -7.03
C GLN A 220 -24.17 -9.44 -6.16
N ALA A 221 -25.32 -9.91 -6.59
CA ALA A 221 -26.24 -10.75 -5.83
C ALA A 221 -25.66 -12.09 -5.31
N SER A 222 -24.53 -12.55 -5.84
CA SER A 222 -23.85 -13.80 -5.43
C SER A 222 -22.46 -13.59 -4.87
N SER A 223 -21.98 -12.34 -4.77
CA SER A 223 -20.62 -12.04 -4.36
C SER A 223 -20.54 -11.69 -2.88
N ARG A 224 -19.46 -12.15 -2.25
CA ARG A 224 -19.04 -11.64 -0.96
C ARG A 224 -18.33 -10.31 -1.19
N PRO A 225 -18.75 -9.20 -0.57
CA PRO A 225 -18.09 -7.91 -0.77
C PRO A 225 -16.63 -7.98 -0.32
N LEU A 226 -15.75 -7.43 -1.14
CA LEU A 226 -14.32 -7.38 -0.88
C LEU A 226 -13.85 -5.92 -1.00
N MET A 227 -13.06 -5.44 -0.05
CA MET A 227 -12.48 -4.10 -0.13
C MET A 227 -11.46 -4.00 -1.28
N LYS A 228 -11.24 -2.79 -1.79
CA LYS A 228 -10.08 -2.50 -2.62
C LYS A 228 -8.88 -2.28 -1.73
N GLY A 229 -7.85 -3.08 -1.88
CA GLY A 229 -6.59 -2.94 -1.17
C GLY A 229 -5.69 -1.85 -1.77
N ILE A 230 -4.63 -1.53 -1.07
CA ILE A 230 -3.63 -0.51 -1.46
C ILE A 230 -3.09 -0.79 -2.88
N SER A 231 -2.80 -2.06 -3.20
CA SER A 231 -2.32 -2.46 -4.54
C SER A 231 -3.28 -2.15 -5.70
N ASN A 232 -4.56 -1.92 -5.40
CA ASN A 232 -5.58 -1.61 -6.40
C ASN A 232 -6.10 -0.16 -6.28
N LEU A 233 -5.80 0.52 -5.19
CA LEU A 233 -6.09 1.94 -5.02
C LEU A 233 -4.99 2.79 -5.64
N ILE A 234 -3.72 2.44 -5.43
CA ILE A 234 -2.59 3.13 -6.04
C ILE A 234 -2.48 2.67 -7.50
N GLN A 235 -2.68 3.58 -8.44
CA GLN A 235 -2.58 3.33 -9.87
C GLN A 235 -1.42 4.09 -10.53
N THR A 236 -1.22 5.35 -10.16
CA THR A 236 -0.21 6.23 -10.77
C THR A 236 1.21 5.77 -10.43
N ASN A 237 1.50 5.53 -9.15
CA ASN A 237 2.83 5.16 -8.67
C ASN A 237 2.89 3.66 -8.34
N ASN A 238 2.38 2.82 -9.25
CA ASN A 238 2.36 1.36 -9.10
C ASN A 238 3.38 0.71 -10.05
N VAL A 239 4.50 0.27 -9.50
CA VAL A 239 5.58 -0.39 -10.23
C VAL A 239 5.54 -1.89 -9.96
N THR A 240 5.03 -2.66 -10.91
CA THR A 240 4.86 -4.13 -10.77
C THR A 240 6.09 -4.93 -11.20
N SER A 241 7.07 -4.41 -11.79
CA SER A 241 8.36 -5.04 -12.12
C SER A 241 9.33 -3.93 -12.46
N PRO A 242 10.09 -3.46 -11.47
CA PRO A 242 11.03 -2.37 -11.70
C PRO A 242 12.09 -2.78 -12.72
N THR A 243 12.61 -1.82 -13.47
CA THR A 243 13.58 -2.05 -14.54
C THR A 243 14.81 -2.85 -14.08
N ASN A 244 15.21 -2.67 -12.81
CA ASN A 244 16.35 -3.35 -12.19
C ASN A 244 15.92 -4.40 -11.17
N ALA A 245 14.83 -5.12 -11.38
CA ALA A 245 14.27 -6.06 -10.40
C ALA A 245 15.27 -7.09 -9.84
N ALA A 246 16.22 -7.54 -10.66
CA ALA A 246 17.26 -8.51 -10.29
C ALA A 246 18.54 -7.87 -9.72
N ALA A 247 18.61 -6.52 -9.65
CA ALA A 247 19.76 -5.78 -9.14
C ALA A 247 19.32 -4.45 -8.56
N TYR A 248 18.30 -4.47 -7.72
CA TYR A 248 17.65 -3.29 -7.17
C TYR A 248 18.56 -2.55 -6.21
N LYS A 249 18.71 -1.25 -6.40
CA LYS A 249 19.63 -0.37 -5.67
C LYS A 249 18.85 0.61 -4.77
N PRO A 250 19.54 1.25 -3.79
CA PRO A 250 18.94 2.31 -2.98
C PRO A 250 18.39 3.47 -3.82
N SER A 251 19.09 3.83 -4.92
CA SER A 251 18.65 4.86 -5.86
C SER A 251 17.34 4.50 -6.57
N ASP A 252 17.13 3.22 -6.88
CA ASP A 252 15.90 2.73 -7.50
C ASP A 252 14.75 2.81 -6.49
N LEU A 253 14.99 2.42 -5.23
CA LEU A 253 14.01 2.57 -4.16
C LEU A 253 13.58 4.03 -4.00
N VAL A 254 14.53 4.96 -3.90
CA VAL A 254 14.22 6.38 -3.76
C VAL A 254 13.41 6.89 -4.96
N ARG A 255 13.81 6.52 -6.17
CA ARG A 255 13.12 6.94 -7.41
C ARG A 255 11.70 6.39 -7.48
N ASP A 256 11.54 5.08 -7.28
CA ASP A 256 10.28 4.37 -7.54
C ASP A 256 9.26 4.54 -6.41
N THR A 257 9.70 4.96 -5.21
CA THR A 257 8.81 5.16 -4.06
C THR A 257 8.75 6.61 -3.62
N LEU A 258 9.82 7.12 -3.01
CA LEU A 258 9.81 8.42 -2.34
C LEU A 258 9.68 9.59 -3.33
N GLN A 259 10.47 9.56 -4.40
CA GLN A 259 10.42 10.60 -5.43
C GLN A 259 9.10 10.58 -6.19
N ALA A 260 8.57 9.39 -6.50
CA ALA A 260 7.28 9.24 -7.16
C ALA A 260 6.16 9.83 -6.31
N SER A 261 6.10 9.48 -5.01
CA SER A 261 5.14 10.02 -4.05
C SER A 261 5.29 11.54 -3.87
N PHE A 262 6.52 12.04 -3.71
CA PHE A 262 6.80 13.46 -3.55
C PHE A 262 6.41 14.27 -4.79
N ASN A 263 6.68 13.76 -5.99
CA ASN A 263 6.28 14.39 -7.25
C ASN A 263 4.75 14.41 -7.42
N GLY A 264 4.05 13.44 -6.85
CA GLY A 264 2.59 13.42 -6.78
C GLY A 264 2.01 14.47 -5.83
N GLY A 265 2.84 15.10 -5.00
CA GLY A 265 2.43 16.09 -3.98
C GLY A 265 2.32 15.51 -2.57
N GLY A 266 2.66 14.23 -2.39
CA GLY A 266 2.65 13.56 -1.09
C GLY A 266 3.84 13.91 -0.20
N ASN A 267 3.69 13.65 1.08
CA ASN A 267 4.76 13.71 2.05
C ASN A 267 4.92 12.32 2.69
N PRO A 268 5.69 11.42 2.07
CA PRO A 268 5.87 10.07 2.57
C PRO A 268 6.53 10.06 3.94
N THR A 269 5.91 9.36 4.87
CA THR A 269 6.35 9.25 6.27
C THR A 269 6.67 7.81 6.66
N VAL A 270 6.12 6.83 5.92
CA VAL A 270 6.23 5.41 6.25
C VAL A 270 6.59 4.60 5.02
N LEU A 271 7.58 3.71 5.19
CA LEU A 271 7.90 2.62 4.28
C LEU A 271 7.53 1.29 4.92
N LEU A 272 6.53 0.62 4.37
CA LEU A 272 6.21 -0.76 4.72
C LEU A 272 7.01 -1.68 3.80
N VAL A 273 7.78 -2.56 4.39
CA VAL A 273 8.71 -3.41 3.64
C VAL A 273 8.45 -4.89 3.92
N SER A 274 8.53 -5.72 2.88
CA SER A 274 8.53 -7.17 3.06
C SER A 274 9.81 -7.62 3.78
N THR A 275 9.76 -8.79 4.38
CA THR A 275 10.92 -9.35 5.12
C THR A 275 12.16 -9.50 4.24
N ASP A 276 12.00 -9.77 2.95
CA ASP A 276 13.11 -9.87 1.99
C ASP A 276 13.78 -8.51 1.76
N PHE A 277 13.01 -7.43 1.72
CA PHE A 277 13.54 -6.08 1.60
C PHE A 277 14.44 -5.70 2.78
N LEU A 278 14.16 -6.22 3.98
CA LEU A 278 15.05 -6.00 5.14
C LEU A 278 16.44 -6.60 4.89
N SER A 279 16.52 -7.74 4.22
CA SER A 279 17.82 -8.32 3.81
C SER A 279 18.53 -7.43 2.77
N GLY A 280 17.78 -6.78 1.88
CA GLY A 280 18.29 -5.82 0.91
C GLY A 280 18.96 -4.62 1.58
N PHE A 281 18.35 -4.07 2.63
CA PHE A 281 18.97 -3.01 3.41
C PHE A 281 20.32 -3.41 4.03
N ALA A 282 20.46 -4.66 4.44
CA ALA A 282 21.74 -5.18 4.93
C ALA A 282 22.82 -5.28 3.81
N VAL A 283 22.41 -5.62 2.58
CA VAL A 283 23.31 -5.65 1.40
C VAL A 283 23.78 -4.24 1.03
N TRP A 284 22.93 -3.24 1.16
CA TRP A 284 23.25 -1.86 0.78
C TRP A 284 24.26 -1.20 1.72
N GLY A 285 24.41 -1.70 2.95
CA GLY A 285 25.40 -1.24 3.91
C GLY A 285 25.12 0.14 4.50
N HIS A 286 25.87 0.48 5.54
CA HIS A 286 25.69 1.72 6.29
C HIS A 286 26.09 3.00 5.51
N ALA A 287 26.78 2.89 4.38
CA ALA A 287 27.27 4.03 3.62
C ALA A 287 26.19 4.79 2.85
N ALA A 288 25.10 4.12 2.49
CA ALA A 288 24.00 4.70 1.71
C ALA A 288 22.80 5.15 2.56
N MET A 289 22.79 4.81 3.85
CA MET A 289 21.69 5.12 4.76
C MET A 289 22.24 5.72 6.04
N ARG A 290 21.80 6.93 6.40
CA ARG A 290 22.00 7.46 7.74
C ARG A 290 21.05 6.75 8.68
N LEU A 291 21.60 5.80 9.43
CA LEU A 291 20.88 5.10 10.47
C LEU A 291 21.02 5.91 11.76
N GLN A 292 19.92 6.46 12.27
CA GLN A 292 19.91 6.94 13.63
C GLN A 292 19.72 5.72 14.56
N ALA A 293 20.76 5.42 15.33
CA ALA A 293 20.69 4.39 16.34
C ALA A 293 19.77 4.85 17.49
N GLY A 294 18.60 4.28 17.59
CA GLY A 294 17.86 4.24 18.84
C GLY A 294 18.65 3.38 19.85
N SER A 295 18.60 3.71 21.11
CA SER A 295 19.45 3.27 22.22
C SER A 295 19.35 1.78 22.61
N ASN A 296 19.47 0.81 21.70
CA ASN A 296 19.49 -0.62 22.04
C ASN A 296 20.64 -1.39 21.42
N VAL A 297 21.43 -2.02 22.25
CA VAL A 297 22.78 -2.53 22.07
C VAL A 297 22.89 -3.86 21.32
N PHE A 298 21.80 -4.51 20.91
CA PHE A 298 21.85 -5.77 20.17
C PHE A 298 20.89 -5.77 18.98
N GLY A 299 21.48 -5.75 17.77
CA GLY A 299 20.73 -5.74 16.52
C GLY A 299 20.06 -4.39 16.30
N THR A 300 20.72 -3.47 15.64
CA THR A 300 20.17 -2.13 15.32
C THR A 300 18.94 -2.30 14.45
N PRO A 301 17.71 -2.08 14.96
CA PRO A 301 16.57 -1.97 14.07
C PRO A 301 16.79 -0.75 13.17
N ILE A 302 16.62 -0.92 11.87
CA ILE A 302 16.64 0.18 10.92
C ILE A 302 15.27 0.86 11.07
N ASP A 303 15.21 1.88 11.92
CA ASP A 303 13.94 2.53 12.24
C ASP A 303 13.67 3.75 11.36
N LEU A 304 14.72 4.34 10.79
CA LEU A 304 14.59 5.60 10.05
C LEU A 304 15.43 5.59 8.77
N PHE A 305 14.80 6.01 7.67
CA PHE A 305 15.45 6.27 6.40
C PHE A 305 15.51 7.77 6.12
N GLU A 306 16.67 8.28 5.77
CA GLU A 306 16.84 9.67 5.33
C GLU A 306 17.12 9.69 3.82
N ALA A 307 16.19 10.24 3.04
CA ALA A 307 16.43 10.56 1.65
C ALA A 307 16.99 11.99 1.51
N PRO A 308 17.68 12.33 0.41
CA PRO A 308 18.27 13.66 0.23
C PRO A 308 17.28 14.82 0.32
N PHE A 309 15.97 14.58 0.13
CA PHE A 309 14.89 15.58 0.13
C PHE A 309 13.81 15.33 1.17
N LEU A 310 13.89 14.23 1.92
CA LEU A 310 12.93 13.85 2.95
C LEU A 310 13.68 13.28 4.15
N SER A 311 13.30 13.67 5.35
CA SER A 311 13.88 13.19 6.60
C SER A 311 12.82 12.48 7.45
N GLY A 312 13.24 11.48 8.21
CA GLY A 312 12.40 10.89 9.23
C GLY A 312 11.36 9.87 8.72
N ILE A 313 11.66 9.15 7.64
CA ILE A 313 10.79 8.09 7.12
C ILE A 313 10.95 6.83 7.97
N SER A 314 9.87 6.39 8.60
CA SER A 314 9.87 5.16 9.41
C SER A 314 9.83 3.93 8.52
N ILE A 315 10.74 2.98 8.73
CA ILE A 315 10.71 1.66 8.08
C ILE A 315 9.97 0.70 8.99
N ILE A 316 8.91 0.09 8.48
CA ILE A 316 8.08 -0.85 9.23
C ILE A 316 8.08 -2.20 8.51
N PRO A 317 8.58 -3.26 9.16
CA PRO A 317 8.47 -4.60 8.60
C PRO A 317 7.02 -5.06 8.57
N ALA A 318 6.57 -5.55 7.42
CA ALA A 318 5.23 -6.07 7.21
C ALA A 318 5.30 -7.53 6.73
N PRO A 319 5.22 -8.50 7.65
CA PRO A 319 5.41 -9.92 7.32
C PRO A 319 4.36 -10.50 6.36
N LEU A 320 3.18 -9.87 6.26
CA LEU A 320 2.11 -10.30 5.35
C LEU A 320 2.28 -9.75 3.93
N LEU A 321 3.27 -8.88 3.70
CA LEU A 321 3.61 -8.45 2.35
C LEU A 321 4.31 -9.57 1.59
N ARG A 322 3.94 -9.71 0.31
CA ARG A 322 4.62 -10.65 -0.59
C ARG A 322 6.10 -10.29 -0.76
N PRO A 323 6.97 -11.29 -0.94
CA PRO A 323 8.39 -11.05 -1.19
C PRO A 323 8.63 -10.00 -2.29
N GLY A 324 9.67 -9.19 -2.12
CA GLY A 324 10.04 -8.16 -3.07
C GLY A 324 9.04 -6.99 -3.18
N THR A 325 8.23 -6.76 -2.14
CA THR A 325 7.23 -5.66 -2.13
C THR A 325 7.63 -4.59 -1.12
N VAL A 326 7.49 -3.33 -1.52
CA VAL A 326 7.60 -2.15 -0.66
C VAL A 326 6.45 -1.19 -0.95
N ILE A 327 5.91 -0.59 0.10
CA ILE A 327 4.83 0.39 0.02
C ILE A 327 5.31 1.67 0.71
N CYS A 328 5.13 2.78 0.03
CA CYS A 328 5.39 4.11 0.57
C CYS A 328 4.06 4.80 0.85
N LEU A 329 3.85 5.24 2.09
CA LEU A 329 2.61 5.87 2.52
C LEU A 329 2.86 7.25 3.14
N SER A 330 1.91 8.14 2.89
CA SER A 330 1.73 9.41 3.60
C SER A 330 0.71 9.17 4.72
N ASP A 331 1.18 9.01 5.95
CA ASP A 331 0.36 8.58 7.11
C ASP A 331 -0.95 9.38 7.31
N PRO A 332 -0.96 10.71 7.18
CA PRO A 332 -2.17 11.50 7.43
C PRO A 332 -3.34 11.19 6.49
N GLU A 333 -3.04 10.64 5.32
CA GLU A 333 -4.01 10.41 4.24
C GLU A 333 -4.54 8.97 4.21
N VAL A 334 -4.03 8.12 5.11
CA VAL A 334 -4.41 6.70 5.17
C VAL A 334 -5.13 6.41 6.49
N ARG A 335 -6.33 5.84 6.40
CA ARG A 335 -7.19 5.56 7.54
C ARG A 335 -7.92 4.24 7.35
N ILE A 336 -8.38 3.65 8.42
CA ILE A 336 -9.27 2.49 8.39
C ILE A 336 -10.68 2.96 8.77
N ARG A 337 -11.65 2.74 7.90
CA ARG A 337 -13.06 2.97 8.21
C ARG A 337 -13.70 1.67 8.65
N LEU A 338 -14.16 1.63 9.90
CA LEU A 338 -14.83 0.49 10.49
C LEU A 338 -16.34 0.73 10.54
N LYS A 339 -17.10 -0.13 9.89
CA LYS A 339 -18.55 -0.16 10.03
C LYS A 339 -18.96 -0.91 11.29
N ARG A 340 -18.26 -2.00 11.59
CA ARG A 340 -18.33 -2.72 12.86
C ARG A 340 -16.91 -2.93 13.40
N PRO A 341 -16.61 -2.44 14.60
CA PRO A 341 -15.36 -2.76 15.26
C PRO A 341 -15.27 -4.26 15.49
N MET A 342 -14.09 -4.76 15.82
CA MET A 342 -13.92 -6.16 16.16
C MET A 342 -14.76 -6.50 17.39
N ILE A 343 -15.68 -7.43 17.22
CA ILE A 343 -16.62 -7.87 18.26
C ILE A 343 -16.53 -9.39 18.40
N ASP A 344 -16.46 -9.85 19.62
CA ASP A 344 -16.67 -11.24 19.97
C ASP A 344 -18.17 -11.49 20.19
N LYS A 345 -18.70 -12.47 19.48
CA LYS A 345 -20.07 -12.93 19.59
C LYS A 345 -20.09 -14.38 20.07
N PRO A 346 -20.17 -14.63 21.40
CA PRO A 346 -20.33 -15.97 21.87
C PRO A 346 -21.65 -16.54 21.34
N ARG A 347 -21.59 -17.73 20.79
CA ARG A 347 -22.78 -18.54 20.47
C ARG A 347 -23.15 -19.33 21.69
N GLY A 348 -24.44 -19.61 21.88
CA GLY A 348 -24.86 -20.52 22.93
C GLY A 348 -24.25 -21.90 22.74
N SER A 349 -24.05 -22.66 23.82
CA SER A 349 -23.50 -24.02 23.75
C SER A 349 -24.39 -24.91 22.86
N ARG A 350 -23.76 -25.55 21.90
CA ARG A 350 -24.41 -26.52 21.01
C ARG A 350 -23.90 -27.91 21.40
N GLY A 351 -24.68 -28.63 22.17
CA GLY A 351 -24.20 -29.86 22.81
C GLY A 351 -23.19 -29.54 23.91
N ASP A 352 -22.09 -30.29 23.99
CA ASP A 352 -21.00 -30.12 24.94
C ASP A 352 -19.83 -29.29 24.33
N ALA A 353 -20.15 -28.19 23.62
CA ALA A 353 -19.15 -27.33 23.03
C ALA A 353 -19.42 -25.84 23.33
N PHE A 354 -18.36 -25.09 23.58
CA PHE A 354 -18.36 -23.64 23.69
C PHE A 354 -17.94 -23.05 22.36
N GLU A 355 -18.81 -22.23 21.76
CA GLU A 355 -18.61 -21.66 20.44
C GLU A 355 -18.75 -20.14 20.45
N GLY A 356 -18.06 -19.48 19.52
CA GLY A 356 -18.22 -18.07 19.26
C GLY A 356 -17.62 -17.63 17.93
N ASP A 357 -17.90 -16.39 17.55
CA ASP A 357 -17.41 -15.77 16.35
C ASP A 357 -16.71 -14.44 16.68
N ILE A 358 -15.55 -14.24 16.09
CA ILE A 358 -14.91 -12.93 16.06
C ILE A 358 -15.20 -12.31 14.69
N ILE A 359 -15.80 -11.11 14.69
CA ILE A 359 -16.26 -10.44 13.48
C ILE A 359 -15.76 -9.01 13.47
N THR A 360 -15.26 -8.54 12.33
CA THR A 360 -15.00 -7.12 12.04
C THR A 360 -15.52 -6.78 10.64
N GLU A 361 -15.91 -5.53 10.43
CA GLU A 361 -16.35 -5.05 9.11
C GLU A 361 -15.79 -3.65 8.87
N GLY A 362 -15.04 -3.50 7.80
CA GLY A 362 -14.42 -2.23 7.45
C GLY A 362 -13.69 -2.27 6.11
N ALA A 363 -13.05 -1.16 5.79
CA ALA A 363 -12.20 -1.02 4.62
C ALA A 363 -11.13 0.05 4.86
N ILE A 364 -10.07 0.01 4.05
CA ILE A 364 -9.07 1.06 4.02
C ILE A 364 -9.63 2.28 3.27
N ASP A 365 -9.30 3.47 3.77
CA ASP A 365 -9.53 4.77 3.17
C ASP A 365 -8.16 5.38 2.86
N LEU A 366 -7.87 5.60 1.59
CA LEU A 366 -6.60 6.10 1.10
C LEU A 366 -6.88 7.26 0.17
N ASP A 367 -6.79 8.49 0.69
CA ASP A 367 -6.98 9.71 -0.08
C ASP A 367 -5.74 9.97 -0.96
N ASN A 368 -5.95 10.61 -2.11
CA ASN A 368 -4.88 11.06 -3.03
C ASN A 368 -3.88 9.96 -3.40
N GLU A 369 -4.30 9.03 -4.22
CA GLU A 369 -3.52 7.83 -4.58
C GLU A 369 -2.10 8.13 -5.10
N ALA A 370 -1.89 9.27 -5.76
CA ALA A 370 -0.58 9.70 -6.28
C ALA A 370 0.41 10.10 -5.18
N HIS A 371 -0.07 10.35 -3.95
CA HIS A 371 0.77 10.66 -2.78
C HIS A 371 1.42 9.41 -2.17
N HIS A 372 1.06 8.24 -2.69
CA HIS A 372 1.55 6.95 -2.23
C HIS A 372 2.27 6.24 -3.37
N ALA A 373 3.06 5.22 -3.04
CA ALA A 373 3.70 4.39 -4.05
C ALA A 373 3.68 2.91 -3.66
N TRP A 374 3.58 2.05 -4.66
CA TRP A 374 3.59 0.61 -4.53
C TRP A 374 4.61 0.03 -5.49
N VAL A 375 5.60 -0.70 -4.98
CA VAL A 375 6.59 -1.42 -5.79
C VAL A 375 6.55 -2.89 -5.43
N THR A 376 6.50 -3.76 -6.42
CA THR A 376 6.54 -5.21 -6.24
C THR A 376 7.36 -5.87 -7.33
N GLY A 377 7.79 -7.12 -7.10
CA GLY A 377 8.53 -7.89 -8.09
C GLY A 377 10.05 -7.68 -8.05
N VAL A 378 10.58 -7.09 -6.99
CA VAL A 378 12.03 -7.05 -6.75
C VAL A 378 12.49 -8.47 -6.37
N THR A 379 13.47 -9.00 -7.11
CA THR A 379 13.94 -10.37 -6.95
C THR A 379 15.32 -10.48 -6.31
N ALA A 380 16.15 -9.46 -6.46
CA ALA A 380 17.47 -9.42 -5.84
C ALA A 380 17.96 -7.98 -5.62
N PHE A 381 18.92 -7.81 -4.73
CA PHE A 381 19.47 -6.52 -4.34
C PHE A 381 20.93 -6.42 -4.75
N ALA A 382 21.32 -5.31 -5.38
CA ALA A 382 22.70 -5.01 -5.72
C ALA A 382 23.33 -4.13 -4.65
N ALA A 383 24.65 -4.24 -4.48
CA ALA A 383 25.40 -3.31 -3.66
C ALA A 383 25.24 -1.86 -4.19
N ALA A 384 25.29 -0.90 -3.29
CA ALA A 384 25.13 0.52 -3.60
C ALA A 384 26.29 1.06 -4.47
#